data_5b2aa54e5539b22a1523bb5e7866008b
#
_entry.id   5b2aa54e5539b22a1523bb5e7866008b
#
_cell.length_a   1.000
_cell.length_b   1.000
_cell.length_c   1.000
_cell.angle_alpha   90.00
_cell.angle_beta   90.00
_cell.angle_gamma   90.00
#
_symmetry.space_group_name_H-M   'P 1'
#
loop_
_entity.id
_entity.type
_entity.pdbx_description
1 polymer ?
#
loop_
_entity_poly.entity_id
_entity_poly.type
_entity_poly.pdbx_seq_one_letter_code
_entity_poly.pdbx_strand_id
1 'polypeptide(L)'
;MTSWTKRLAGAMAALALSVGIAAATEIRIVNEADYGGARAEAVVSSLMQPINPFVAGQAGNTTSIAQIGTGHSVNSSIEGHSSASLIAQEGTRNRAVQAIEGSNSALLLVQSGTSNNVLQASRGDNNFQLVGVSGSNNDVGYVQVGNNLAGVLDVRNSHNTTVVAFQTNQSRNFLMPTGISGLNNVAVVIVPGKMYVLPKR
;
A
#
# COMPACT_ATOMS: atom_id res chain seq x y z
N MET A 1 -27.20 36.83 -20.05
CA MET A 1 -26.40 36.48 -18.88
C MET A 1 -25.88 35.08 -19.11
N THR A 2 -24.65 34.95 -19.56
CA THR A 2 -24.06 33.74 -20.07
C THR A 2 -23.25 33.05 -18.98
N SER A 3 -23.69 31.86 -18.60
CA SER A 3 -23.02 30.99 -17.67
C SER A 3 -21.74 30.41 -18.32
N TRP A 4 -20.58 30.71 -17.77
CA TRP A 4 -19.31 30.14 -18.15
C TRP A 4 -19.08 28.83 -17.38
N THR A 5 -19.42 27.70 -17.97
CA THR A 5 -18.96 26.41 -17.52
C THR A 5 -17.51 26.21 -17.95
N LYS A 6 -16.57 26.41 -17.05
CA LYS A 6 -15.17 26.02 -17.26
C LYS A 6 -15.08 24.50 -17.21
N ARG A 7 -14.96 23.90 -18.37
CA ARG A 7 -14.50 22.52 -18.49
C ARG A 7 -12.99 22.50 -18.25
N LEU A 8 -12.57 22.11 -17.07
CA LEU A 8 -11.21 21.68 -16.83
C LEU A 8 -11.07 20.27 -17.41
N ALA A 9 -10.45 20.20 -18.57
CA ALA A 9 -9.99 18.93 -19.14
C ALA A 9 -8.86 18.44 -18.24
N GLY A 10 -9.14 17.50 -17.37
CA GLY A 10 -8.13 16.76 -16.63
C GLY A 10 -7.30 15.94 -17.61
N ALA A 11 -6.01 16.21 -17.65
CA ALA A 11 -5.08 15.43 -18.43
C ALA A 11 -5.08 13.98 -17.91
N MET A 12 -5.61 13.06 -18.70
CA MET A 12 -5.40 11.62 -18.51
C MET A 12 -3.92 11.33 -18.74
N ALA A 13 -3.18 11.16 -17.66
CA ALA A 13 -1.90 10.46 -17.76
C ALA A 13 -2.21 8.96 -17.87
N ALA A 14 -2.42 8.49 -19.10
CA ALA A 14 -2.39 7.07 -19.38
C ALA A 14 -0.95 6.59 -19.22
N LEU A 15 -0.61 6.08 -18.04
CA LEU A 15 0.62 5.36 -17.83
C LEU A 15 0.44 3.96 -18.43
N ALA A 16 0.89 3.77 -19.66
CA ALA A 16 1.00 2.45 -20.25
C ALA A 16 2.13 1.71 -19.53
N LEU A 17 1.79 0.90 -18.55
CA LEU A 17 2.71 -0.04 -17.94
C LEU A 17 2.78 -1.27 -18.84
N SER A 18 3.85 -1.42 -19.61
CA SER A 18 4.19 -2.68 -20.26
C SER A 18 4.79 -3.60 -19.19
N VAL A 19 3.93 -4.32 -18.50
CA VAL A 19 4.33 -5.38 -17.57
C VAL A 19 4.35 -6.69 -18.34
N GLY A 20 5.46 -7.41 -18.25
CA GLY A 20 5.57 -8.77 -18.73
C GLY A 20 4.44 -9.63 -18.16
N ILE A 21 3.85 -10.43 -19.00
CA ILE A 21 2.57 -11.13 -18.84
C ILE A 21 2.66 -12.17 -17.71
N ALA A 22 2.38 -11.78 -16.49
CA ALA A 22 1.65 -12.63 -15.58
C ALA A 22 0.19 -12.15 -15.65
N ALA A 23 -0.74 -13.03 -15.94
CA ALA A 23 -2.12 -12.65 -16.19
C ALA A 23 -2.72 -11.99 -14.95
N ALA A 24 -2.61 -10.68 -14.86
CA ALA A 24 -3.42 -9.90 -13.92
C ALA A 24 -4.84 -9.95 -14.43
N THR A 25 -5.74 -10.51 -13.63
CA THR A 25 -7.14 -10.70 -14.03
C THR A 25 -7.91 -9.39 -13.97
N GLU A 26 -7.47 -8.45 -13.15
CA GLU A 26 -8.08 -7.13 -13.02
C GLU A 26 -7.06 -6.09 -12.51
N ILE A 27 -6.94 -4.96 -13.21
CA ILE A 27 -6.31 -3.73 -12.71
C ILE A 27 -7.40 -2.68 -12.61
N ARG A 28 -7.70 -2.24 -11.40
CA ARG A 28 -8.67 -1.19 -11.15
C ARG A 28 -7.97 0.03 -10.58
N ILE A 29 -7.95 1.11 -11.36
CA ILE A 29 -7.46 2.42 -10.91
C ILE A 29 -8.68 3.29 -10.67
N VAL A 30 -8.80 3.83 -9.49
CA VAL A 30 -9.89 4.69 -9.07
C VAL A 30 -9.33 6.04 -8.66
N ASN A 31 -9.79 7.09 -9.31
CA ASN A 31 -9.38 8.47 -9.06
C ASN A 31 -10.50 9.24 -8.35
N GLU A 32 -10.16 10.35 -7.74
CA GLU A 32 -11.12 11.26 -7.08
C GLU A 32 -12.31 11.63 -7.96
N ALA A 33 -12.08 11.77 -9.28
CA ALA A 33 -13.13 12.08 -10.25
C ALA A 33 -14.24 11.02 -10.34
N ASP A 34 -13.92 9.76 -10.01
CA ASP A 34 -14.87 8.65 -10.07
C ASP A 34 -15.82 8.59 -8.87
N TYR A 35 -15.48 9.29 -7.79
CA TYR A 35 -16.25 9.25 -6.54
C TYR A 35 -16.97 10.56 -6.21
N GLY A 36 -16.89 11.57 -7.05
CA GLY A 36 -17.66 12.82 -6.87
C GLY A 36 -17.49 13.48 -5.49
N GLY A 37 -16.29 13.37 -4.89
CA GLY A 37 -16.01 13.89 -3.56
C GLY A 37 -16.38 12.93 -2.41
N ALA A 38 -16.55 11.65 -2.69
CA ALA A 38 -16.72 10.63 -1.64
C ALA A 38 -15.47 10.57 -0.73
N ARG A 39 -15.71 10.36 0.55
CA ARG A 39 -14.64 10.31 1.55
C ARG A 39 -13.74 9.08 1.33
N ALA A 40 -12.48 9.19 1.74
CA ALA A 40 -11.48 8.12 1.67
C ALA A 40 -11.99 6.78 2.24
N GLU A 41 -12.83 6.81 3.28
CA GLU A 41 -13.43 5.63 3.89
C GLU A 41 -14.31 4.83 2.90
N ALA A 42 -15.04 5.51 2.01
CA ALA A 42 -15.85 4.83 1.00
C ALA A 42 -14.95 4.17 -0.06
N VAL A 43 -13.83 4.79 -0.40
CA VAL A 43 -12.83 4.23 -1.31
C VAL A 43 -12.16 3.02 -0.68
N VAL A 44 -11.72 3.12 0.57
CA VAL A 44 -11.13 2.01 1.32
C VAL A 44 -12.12 0.85 1.44
N SER A 45 -13.39 1.11 1.76
CA SER A 45 -14.39 0.06 1.85
C SER A 45 -14.65 -0.63 0.49
N SER A 46 -14.60 0.10 -0.60
CA SER A 46 -14.72 -0.47 -1.95
C SER A 46 -13.51 -1.33 -2.34
N LEU A 47 -12.32 -0.96 -1.86
CA LEU A 47 -11.09 -1.73 -2.04
C LEU A 47 -11.05 -2.99 -1.18
N MET A 48 -11.71 -2.96 -0.03
CA MET A 48 -11.78 -4.11 0.88
C MET A 48 -12.81 -5.16 0.44
N GLN A 49 -13.75 -4.82 -0.45
CA GLN A 49 -14.72 -5.80 -0.98
C GLN A 49 -14.12 -6.95 -1.79
N PRO A 50 -13.02 -6.78 -2.56
CA PRO A 50 -12.41 -7.88 -3.29
C PRO A 50 -11.63 -8.89 -2.45
N ILE A 51 -11.55 -8.76 -1.13
CA ILE A 51 -10.92 -9.78 -0.27
C ILE A 51 -11.70 -11.10 -0.28
N ASN A 52 -12.94 -11.07 -0.72
CA ASN A 52 -13.78 -12.26 -0.90
C ASN A 52 -13.30 -13.26 -1.99
N PRO A 53 -12.58 -12.88 -3.05
CA PRO A 53 -12.07 -13.82 -4.05
C PRO A 53 -10.92 -14.72 -3.56
N PHE A 54 -10.27 -14.39 -2.45
CA PHE A 54 -9.23 -15.27 -1.88
C PHE A 54 -9.77 -16.65 -1.47
N VAL A 55 -11.09 -16.77 -1.35
CA VAL A 55 -11.76 -18.02 -0.96
C VAL A 55 -12.26 -18.80 -2.18
N ALA A 56 -12.25 -18.24 -3.36
CA ALA A 56 -12.98 -18.80 -4.51
C ALA A 56 -12.10 -19.32 -5.66
N GLY A 57 -10.86 -19.76 -5.39
CA GLY A 57 -10.12 -20.59 -6.38
C GLY A 57 -9.86 -19.93 -7.75
N GLN A 58 -9.81 -18.63 -7.84
CA GLN A 58 -9.46 -17.94 -9.09
C GLN A 58 -7.95 -17.87 -9.26
N ALA A 59 -7.46 -18.44 -10.34
CA ALA A 59 -6.03 -18.53 -10.67
C ALA A 59 -5.39 -17.19 -11.15
N GLY A 60 -6.01 -16.04 -10.87
CA GLY A 60 -5.53 -14.74 -11.33
C GLY A 60 -4.97 -13.85 -10.22
N ASN A 61 -4.13 -12.89 -10.62
CA ASN A 61 -3.65 -11.84 -9.75
C ASN A 61 -4.55 -10.60 -9.83
N THR A 62 -4.70 -9.89 -8.73
CA THR A 62 -5.49 -8.66 -8.68
C THR A 62 -4.65 -7.49 -8.17
N THR A 63 -4.69 -6.36 -8.87
CA THR A 63 -4.16 -5.08 -8.38
C THR A 63 -5.28 -4.05 -8.37
N SER A 64 -5.50 -3.41 -7.24
CA SER A 64 -6.48 -2.32 -7.10
C SER A 64 -5.81 -1.09 -6.50
N ILE A 65 -5.94 0.05 -7.17
CA ILE A 65 -5.31 1.31 -6.79
C ILE A 65 -6.36 2.40 -6.72
N ALA A 66 -6.47 3.06 -5.59
CA ALA A 66 -7.30 4.24 -5.39
C ALA A 66 -6.43 5.43 -4.94
N GLN A 67 -6.56 6.56 -5.61
CA GLN A 67 -5.79 7.76 -5.32
C GLN A 67 -6.72 8.98 -5.25
N ILE A 68 -6.65 9.72 -4.14
CA ILE A 68 -7.40 10.95 -3.91
C ILE A 68 -6.40 12.06 -3.60
N GLY A 69 -6.37 13.11 -4.42
CA GLY A 69 -5.44 14.22 -4.28
C GLY A 69 -4.48 14.37 -5.45
N THR A 70 -3.27 14.85 -5.21
CA THR A 70 -2.35 15.25 -6.29
C THR A 70 -0.93 14.71 -6.13
N GLY A 71 -0.27 14.42 -7.25
CA GLY A 71 1.14 14.07 -7.29
C GLY A 71 1.47 12.70 -6.70
N HIS A 72 0.49 11.80 -6.61
CA HIS A 72 0.72 10.42 -6.16
C HIS A 72 1.45 9.60 -7.21
N SER A 73 2.22 8.60 -6.75
CA SER A 73 2.90 7.63 -7.58
C SER A 73 2.77 6.23 -7.00
N VAL A 74 2.39 5.27 -7.84
CA VAL A 74 2.26 3.87 -7.45
C VAL A 74 2.98 2.98 -8.44
N ASN A 75 3.69 2.00 -7.92
CA ASN A 75 4.24 0.88 -8.68
C ASN A 75 3.87 -0.43 -7.97
N SER A 76 3.21 -1.34 -8.67
CA SER A 76 2.82 -2.64 -8.13
C SER A 76 3.23 -3.74 -9.09
N SER A 77 3.91 -4.77 -8.58
CA SER A 77 4.33 -5.95 -9.32
C SER A 77 3.91 -7.21 -8.58
N ILE A 78 3.35 -8.17 -9.31
CA ILE A 78 2.98 -9.48 -8.79
C ILE A 78 3.58 -10.55 -9.71
N GLU A 79 4.46 -11.37 -9.16
CA GLU A 79 5.01 -12.56 -9.78
C GLU A 79 4.48 -13.79 -9.05
N GLY A 80 3.72 -14.63 -9.74
CA GLY A 80 3.01 -15.79 -9.15
C GLY A 80 1.54 -15.80 -9.53
N HIS A 81 0.67 -16.38 -8.69
CA HIS A 81 -0.76 -16.50 -8.96
C HIS A 81 -1.60 -16.36 -7.68
N SER A 82 -2.89 -16.06 -7.87
CA SER A 82 -3.85 -15.91 -6.76
C SER A 82 -3.41 -14.90 -5.70
N SER A 83 -2.74 -13.82 -6.11
CA SER A 83 -2.22 -12.81 -5.19
C SER A 83 -2.87 -11.45 -5.43
N ALA A 84 -2.91 -10.61 -4.39
CA ALA A 84 -3.54 -9.29 -4.46
C ALA A 84 -2.65 -8.18 -3.92
N SER A 85 -2.69 -7.05 -4.63
CA SER A 85 -2.07 -5.79 -4.27
C SER A 85 -3.15 -4.71 -4.20
N LEU A 86 -3.41 -4.18 -3.01
CA LEU A 86 -4.42 -3.14 -2.81
C LEU A 86 -3.77 -1.89 -2.22
N ILE A 87 -3.96 -0.76 -2.89
CA ILE A 87 -3.33 0.51 -2.51
C ILE A 87 -4.36 1.62 -2.49
N ALA A 88 -4.49 2.28 -1.35
CA ALA A 88 -5.27 3.50 -1.19
C ALA A 88 -4.36 4.65 -0.75
N GLN A 89 -4.34 5.75 -1.51
CA GLN A 89 -3.57 6.95 -1.20
C GLN A 89 -4.48 8.18 -1.15
N GLU A 90 -4.32 8.99 -0.11
CA GLU A 90 -5.02 10.26 0.06
C GLU A 90 -4.02 11.39 0.38
N GLY A 91 -4.24 12.58 -0.16
CA GLY A 91 -3.45 13.78 0.14
C GLY A 91 -2.55 14.23 -0.99
N THR A 92 -1.25 14.40 -0.74
CA THR A 92 -0.36 15.00 -1.74
C THR A 92 1.00 14.31 -1.79
N ARG A 93 1.49 14.00 -3.01
CA ARG A 93 2.83 13.48 -3.28
C ARG A 93 3.19 12.21 -2.49
N ASN A 94 2.24 11.36 -2.22
CA ASN A 94 2.51 10.06 -1.62
C ASN A 94 3.00 9.07 -2.68
N ARG A 95 3.94 8.22 -2.31
CA ARG A 95 4.50 7.20 -3.19
C ARG A 95 4.34 5.81 -2.57
N ALA A 96 3.93 4.85 -3.38
CA ALA A 96 3.81 3.46 -2.99
C ALA A 96 4.53 2.54 -3.98
N VAL A 97 5.23 1.56 -3.44
CA VAL A 97 5.80 0.44 -4.20
C VAL A 97 5.38 -0.84 -3.50
N GLN A 98 4.71 -1.73 -4.24
CA GLN A 98 4.38 -3.07 -3.76
C GLN A 98 4.95 -4.13 -4.69
N ALA A 99 5.56 -5.16 -4.12
CA ALA A 99 6.10 -6.30 -4.85
C ALA A 99 5.70 -7.61 -4.17
N ILE A 100 5.11 -8.52 -4.93
CA ILE A 100 4.78 -9.88 -4.50
C ILE A 100 5.53 -10.85 -5.40
N GLU A 101 6.31 -11.74 -4.80
CA GLU A 101 6.94 -12.89 -5.45
C GLU A 101 6.45 -14.15 -4.73
N GLY A 102 5.52 -14.87 -5.33
CA GLY A 102 4.87 -16.04 -4.75
C GLY A 102 3.35 -16.04 -4.96
N SER A 103 2.68 -17.01 -4.37
CA SER A 103 1.26 -17.27 -4.61
C SER A 103 0.42 -17.09 -3.35
N ASN A 104 -0.89 -16.85 -3.53
CA ASN A 104 -1.86 -16.70 -2.45
C ASN A 104 -1.45 -15.62 -1.41
N SER A 105 -0.83 -14.56 -1.86
CA SER A 105 -0.32 -13.49 -0.99
C SER A 105 -1.10 -12.19 -1.17
N ALA A 106 -1.26 -11.42 -0.10
CA ALA A 106 -1.97 -10.15 -0.16
C ALA A 106 -1.19 -9.03 0.54
N LEU A 107 -0.99 -7.93 -0.18
CA LEU A 107 -0.43 -6.68 0.33
C LEU A 107 -1.48 -5.57 0.28
N LEU A 108 -1.77 -5.00 1.43
CA LEU A 108 -2.71 -3.89 1.58
C LEU A 108 -1.97 -2.66 2.10
N LEU A 109 -2.18 -1.52 1.45
CA LEU A 109 -1.62 -0.23 1.85
C LEU A 109 -2.73 0.82 1.96
N VAL A 110 -2.76 1.50 3.09
CA VAL A 110 -3.52 2.74 3.27
C VAL A 110 -2.55 3.85 3.65
N GLN A 111 -2.46 4.88 2.83
CA GLN A 111 -1.50 5.96 2.98
C GLN A 111 -2.20 7.32 2.91
N SER A 112 -2.05 8.15 3.93
CA SER A 112 -2.65 9.48 3.97
C SER A 112 -1.66 10.57 4.38
N GLY A 113 -1.93 11.82 3.93
CA GLY A 113 -1.10 12.98 4.24
C GLY A 113 -0.18 13.40 3.10
N THR A 114 1.05 13.84 3.42
CA THR A 114 1.90 14.50 2.43
C THR A 114 3.29 13.88 2.35
N SER A 115 3.75 13.58 1.13
CA SER A 115 5.12 13.15 0.84
C SER A 115 5.54 11.91 1.65
N ASN A 116 4.63 11.01 1.91
CA ASN A 116 4.96 9.72 2.50
C ASN A 116 5.40 8.74 1.41
N ASN A 117 6.36 7.88 1.72
CA ASN A 117 6.92 6.90 0.81
C ASN A 117 6.84 5.52 1.45
N VAL A 118 6.21 4.56 0.76
CA VAL A 118 6.01 3.21 1.30
C VAL A 118 6.53 2.16 0.33
N LEU A 119 7.30 1.23 0.86
CA LEU A 119 7.72 0.01 0.18
C LEU A 119 7.18 -1.21 0.94
N GLN A 120 6.37 -2.02 0.27
CA GLN A 120 5.98 -3.34 0.74
C GLN A 120 6.51 -4.41 -0.20
N ALA A 121 7.14 -5.44 0.35
CA ALA A 121 7.60 -6.58 -0.42
C ALA A 121 7.28 -7.89 0.31
N SER A 122 6.82 -8.87 -0.44
CA SER A 122 6.57 -10.22 0.06
C SER A 122 7.18 -11.24 -0.88
N ARG A 123 7.98 -12.13 -0.33
CA ARG A 123 8.55 -13.26 -1.05
C ARG A 123 8.18 -14.56 -0.37
N GLY A 124 7.53 -15.45 -1.11
CA GLY A 124 6.99 -16.73 -0.64
C GLY A 124 5.47 -16.76 -0.68
N ASP A 125 4.89 -17.86 -0.25
CA ASP A 125 3.48 -18.16 -0.42
C ASP A 125 2.65 -17.91 0.84
N ASN A 126 1.34 -17.63 0.65
CA ASN A 126 0.36 -17.43 1.72
C ASN A 126 0.75 -16.30 2.69
N ASN A 127 1.30 -15.22 2.19
CA ASN A 127 1.71 -14.09 3.01
C ASN A 127 0.64 -12.98 3.02
N PHE A 128 0.51 -12.32 4.16
CA PHE A 128 -0.37 -11.18 4.33
C PHE A 128 0.35 -10.00 4.96
N GLN A 129 0.24 -8.82 4.35
CA GLN A 129 0.71 -7.56 4.93
C GLN A 129 -0.39 -6.50 4.89
N LEU A 130 -0.57 -5.80 5.98
CA LEU A 130 -1.31 -4.55 6.03
C LEU A 130 -0.38 -3.44 6.54
N VAL A 131 -0.25 -2.38 5.77
CA VAL A 131 0.50 -1.19 6.16
C VAL A 131 -0.41 0.03 6.15
N GLY A 132 -0.46 0.73 7.27
CA GLY A 132 -1.07 2.05 7.41
C GLY A 132 0.00 3.12 7.61
N VAL A 133 -0.08 4.23 6.88
CA VAL A 133 0.82 5.37 7.09
C VAL A 133 0.03 6.66 7.06
N SER A 134 0.17 7.47 8.11
CA SER A 134 -0.40 8.82 8.11
C SER A 134 0.58 9.86 8.69
N GLY A 135 0.51 11.08 8.14
CA GLY A 135 1.40 12.17 8.53
C GLY A 135 2.17 12.75 7.35
N SER A 136 3.42 13.14 7.55
CA SER A 136 4.20 13.79 6.49
C SER A 136 5.68 13.39 6.48
N ASN A 137 6.24 13.26 5.28
CA ASN A 137 7.65 12.94 5.05
C ASN A 137 8.10 11.64 5.74
N ASN A 138 7.25 10.64 5.76
CA ASN A 138 7.59 9.35 6.36
C ASN A 138 8.05 8.37 5.28
N ASP A 139 9.10 7.59 5.58
CA ASP A 139 9.60 6.49 4.78
C ASP A 139 9.31 5.18 5.51
N VAL A 140 8.49 4.33 4.93
CA VAL A 140 8.08 3.07 5.56
C VAL A 140 8.42 1.90 4.65
N GLY A 141 9.22 0.96 5.13
CA GLY A 141 9.56 -0.28 4.45
C GLY A 141 9.08 -1.50 5.25
N TYR A 142 8.33 -2.40 4.61
CA TYR A 142 7.95 -3.66 5.21
C TYR A 142 8.24 -4.82 4.26
N VAL A 143 9.12 -5.70 4.68
CA VAL A 143 9.57 -6.86 3.90
C VAL A 143 9.26 -8.16 4.64
N GLN A 144 8.57 -9.07 3.94
CA GLN A 144 8.36 -10.45 4.39
C GLN A 144 9.13 -11.43 3.49
N VAL A 145 9.84 -12.36 4.09
CA VAL A 145 10.54 -13.43 3.37
C VAL A 145 10.26 -14.77 4.05
N GLY A 146 9.49 -15.60 3.39
CA GLY A 146 9.04 -16.89 3.91
C GLY A 146 7.59 -17.17 3.58
N ASN A 147 7.03 -18.25 4.11
CA ASN A 147 5.67 -18.67 3.83
C ASN A 147 4.79 -18.55 5.08
N ASN A 148 3.48 -18.35 4.84
CA ASN A 148 2.46 -18.27 5.90
C ASN A 148 2.74 -17.16 6.92
N LEU A 149 3.24 -16.02 6.44
CA LEU A 149 3.53 -14.87 7.27
C LEU A 149 2.34 -13.90 7.27
N ALA A 150 2.02 -13.37 8.43
CA ALA A 150 1.02 -12.32 8.56
C ALA A 150 1.59 -11.16 9.40
N GLY A 151 1.34 -9.93 8.98
CA GLY A 151 1.81 -8.78 9.73
C GLY A 151 1.04 -7.50 9.42
N VAL A 152 0.94 -6.66 10.44
CA VAL A 152 0.32 -5.35 10.38
C VAL A 152 1.31 -4.32 10.90
N LEU A 153 1.56 -3.29 10.12
CA LEU A 153 2.39 -2.14 10.51
C LEU A 153 1.58 -0.86 10.30
N ASP A 154 1.36 -0.12 11.38
CA ASP A 154 0.58 1.10 11.35
C ASP A 154 1.40 2.26 11.94
N VAL A 155 1.75 3.22 11.10
CA VAL A 155 2.54 4.41 11.44
C VAL A 155 1.65 5.64 11.35
N ARG A 156 1.20 6.16 12.48
CA ARG A 156 0.21 7.26 12.53
C ARG A 156 0.79 8.56 13.07
N ASN A 157 0.25 9.67 12.55
CA ASN A 157 0.56 11.00 13.06
C ASN A 157 2.07 11.25 13.21
N SER A 158 2.85 10.70 12.29
CA SER A 158 4.31 10.76 12.33
C SER A 158 4.84 11.76 11.32
N HIS A 159 5.99 12.37 11.64
CA HIS A 159 6.64 13.35 10.79
C HIS A 159 8.13 13.05 10.66
N ASN A 160 8.64 13.09 9.42
CA ASN A 160 10.05 12.82 9.12
C ASN A 160 10.59 11.54 9.79
N THR A 161 9.79 10.48 9.73
CA THR A 161 10.08 9.20 10.38
C THR A 161 10.42 8.14 9.35
N THR A 162 11.44 7.33 9.63
CA THR A 162 11.76 6.15 8.84
C THR A 162 11.43 4.91 9.65
N VAL A 163 10.61 4.02 9.12
CA VAL A 163 10.30 2.73 9.73
C VAL A 163 10.67 1.61 8.77
N VAL A 164 11.52 0.69 9.20
CA VAL A 164 11.88 -0.50 8.41
C VAL A 164 11.58 -1.73 9.22
N ALA A 165 10.79 -2.61 8.64
CA ALA A 165 10.32 -3.83 9.29
C ALA A 165 10.65 -5.06 8.44
N PHE A 166 11.24 -6.06 9.07
CA PHE A 166 11.54 -7.35 8.47
C PHE A 166 10.82 -8.48 9.20
N GLN A 167 10.15 -9.34 8.44
CA GLN A 167 9.53 -10.55 8.96
C GLN A 167 10.03 -11.76 8.16
N THR A 168 10.38 -12.83 8.86
CA THR A 168 10.84 -14.08 8.27
C THR A 168 10.17 -15.27 8.97
N ASN A 169 10.32 -16.48 8.44
CA ASN A 169 9.82 -17.70 9.10
C ASN A 169 10.34 -17.88 10.55
N GLN A 170 11.47 -17.27 10.88
CA GLN A 170 12.01 -17.26 12.24
C GLN A 170 11.26 -16.31 13.18
N SER A 171 10.49 -15.39 12.62
CA SER A 171 9.72 -14.40 13.39
C SER A 171 8.54 -15.03 14.15
N ARG A 172 8.18 -16.30 13.87
CA ARG A 172 7.06 -17.05 14.48
C ARG A 172 5.86 -16.13 14.71
N ASN A 173 4.89 -16.03 13.86
CA ASN A 173 3.66 -15.23 14.06
C ASN A 173 3.87 -13.91 14.84
N PHE A 174 5.04 -13.29 14.69
CA PHE A 174 5.33 -12.01 15.30
C PHE A 174 4.43 -11.00 14.62
N LEU A 175 3.30 -10.73 15.28
CA LEU A 175 2.46 -9.60 14.94
C LEU A 175 3.32 -8.37 15.17
N MET A 176 3.65 -7.66 14.11
CA MET A 176 4.25 -6.35 14.19
C MET A 176 3.44 -5.51 15.17
N PRO A 177 4.08 -4.70 16.01
CA PRO A 177 3.35 -3.83 16.89
C PRO A 177 2.39 -2.99 16.05
N THR A 178 1.11 -3.24 16.23
CA THR A 178 0.06 -2.38 15.71
C THR A 178 0.14 -1.05 16.43
N GLY A 179 0.40 0.02 15.70
CA GLY A 179 0.31 1.36 16.26
C GLY A 179 1.61 1.97 16.78
N ILE A 180 2.49 2.36 15.88
CA ILE A 180 3.53 3.34 16.14
C ILE A 180 2.93 4.71 15.85
N SER A 181 2.83 5.60 16.83
CA SER A 181 2.21 6.91 16.61
C SER A 181 3.01 8.07 17.22
N GLY A 182 2.86 9.26 16.62
CA GLY A 182 3.43 10.49 17.17
C GLY A 182 4.95 10.58 17.06
N LEU A 183 5.58 9.81 16.19
CA LEU A 183 7.02 9.86 16.00
C LEU A 183 7.45 11.10 15.21
N ASN A 184 8.56 11.69 15.63
CA ASN A 184 9.13 12.87 14.97
C ASN A 184 10.65 12.76 14.91
N ASN A 185 11.21 12.87 13.70
CA ASN A 185 12.66 12.82 13.46
C ASN A 185 13.34 11.56 14.05
N VAL A 186 12.75 10.40 13.86
CA VAL A 186 13.31 9.12 14.32
C VAL A 186 13.36 8.07 13.22
N ALA A 187 14.27 7.13 13.37
CA ALA A 187 14.32 5.91 12.60
C ALA A 187 13.98 4.72 13.51
N VAL A 188 13.07 3.87 13.07
CA VAL A 188 12.66 2.64 13.77
C VAL A 188 13.01 1.44 12.90
N VAL A 189 13.74 0.50 13.47
CA VAL A 189 14.09 -0.76 12.81
C VAL A 189 13.47 -1.90 13.60
N ILE A 190 12.62 -2.67 12.94
CA ILE A 190 11.92 -3.81 13.51
C ILE A 190 12.42 -5.09 12.84
N VAL A 191 12.99 -5.96 13.63
CA VAL A 191 13.46 -7.27 13.20
C VAL A 191 12.86 -8.33 14.11
N PRO A 192 12.91 -9.64 13.75
CA PRO A 192 12.36 -10.68 14.60
C PRO A 192 12.77 -10.56 16.07
N GLY A 193 11.78 -10.32 16.94
CA GLY A 193 11.96 -10.22 18.38
C GLY A 193 12.66 -8.95 18.92
N LYS A 194 12.96 -7.96 18.06
CA LYS A 194 13.64 -6.71 18.48
C LYS A 194 13.12 -5.48 17.72
N MET A 195 13.07 -4.38 18.44
CA MET A 195 12.80 -3.06 17.86
C MET A 195 13.87 -2.07 18.35
N TYR A 196 14.41 -1.31 17.43
CA TYR A 196 15.39 -0.26 17.69
C TYR A 196 14.79 1.08 17.30
N VAL A 197 14.95 2.08 18.15
CA VAL A 197 14.53 3.45 17.87
C VAL A 197 15.78 4.34 17.95
N LEU A 198 16.06 5.05 16.87
CA LEU A 198 17.26 5.86 16.69
C LEU A 198 16.85 7.28 16.32
N PRO A 199 17.48 8.32 16.88
CA PRO A 199 17.23 9.69 16.44
C PRO A 199 17.74 9.89 15.00
N LYS A 200 16.92 10.54 14.15
CA LYS A 200 17.40 11.08 12.87
C LYS A 200 18.20 12.37 13.13
N ARG A 201 19.40 12.45 12.64
CA ARG A 201 20.23 13.67 12.67
C ARG A 201 20.02 14.50 11.42
#